data_0f9329773a0829bdf86fc32277f3f84f
#
_entry.id   0f9329773a0829bdf86fc32277f3f84f
#
_cell.length_a   1.000
_cell.length_b   1.000
_cell.length_c   1.000
_cell.angle_alpha   90.00
_cell.angle_beta   90.00
_cell.angle_gamma   90.00
#
_symmetry.space_group_name_H-M   'P 1'
#
loop_
_entity.id
_entity.type
_entity.pdbx_description
1 polymer ?
#
loop_
_entity_poly.entity_id
_entity_poly.type
_entity_poly.pdbx_seq_one_letter_code
_entity_poly.pdbx_strand_id
1 'polypeptide(L)'
;MNYRSNKSLLLLAGLMAMGLSACKDNDPDVSGQGNVEDADFVGKTVGNFSADEWYPGGKLGTTDNVTAGCYEDETPVVVDNEKLELAFKLGEAVFERNFTDNTAPFKGLGPAYLRSSCIDCHPGYGHGKRQTSYPSTYGNGYLLAIYHPKSEGSNDGAYISEVTGMPQTLASAPFLPPVDGSQIRIEWKHVTAMESGLPMKFPDGETYDLIYPEVTIPESAFNTNPKPTNYAVRLESTIGVIGTGLIDAIPQDSIIAQYKKEAAVGVELNPSFWDKGANDMAASAWYKFTVPGTDSKGQPVEKMLKRFTYALTRASLQDGPGANAVWNITNVTRSDRPYLYTTNAWAKAMSENESVLKAIMADPTSPYYGDGSRDSVQHMVYNLLRPGTNQFDNPWHKFQAEMSDDQFYNFMVWHRGLSIPRARDLNDTDVQRGKELFMSMGCAHCHRPQWTTGDDNYWSPNNISLKPLPKYPHQKIYPYSDFVQHKLCMKNDIHGSWCRTTPLWGRGLSLANTGAEDRLHDCRARNEVEAIMWHGYSKNSQAYFAAAKFYKLSKKDRDCVVKFLRAI
;
A
#
# COMPACT_ATOMS: atom_id res chain seq x y z
N MET A 1 53.05 11.51 33.17
CA MET A 1 53.80 12.43 32.31
C MET A 1 52.90 12.65 31.10
N ASN A 2 52.11 13.72 31.10
CA ASN A 2 52.38 14.98 30.39
C ASN A 2 52.57 14.74 28.89
N TYR A 3 51.91 15.34 27.96
CA TYR A 3 51.15 16.57 27.82
C TYR A 3 50.71 16.71 26.38
N ARG A 4 49.52 17.26 26.15
CA ARG A 4 49.17 18.31 25.18
C ARG A 4 49.39 17.99 23.68
N SER A 5 48.64 18.51 22.78
CA SER A 5 47.51 19.48 22.72
C SER A 5 47.11 19.67 21.27
N ASN A 6 45.83 19.88 21.08
CA ASN A 6 45.23 20.94 20.24
C ASN A 6 45.98 21.46 19.01
N LYS A 7 45.31 21.51 17.92
CA LYS A 7 44.78 22.72 17.24
C LYS A 7 44.37 22.32 15.83
N SER A 8 43.11 22.49 15.53
CA SER A 8 42.59 23.72 14.90
C SER A 8 42.93 23.76 13.42
N LEU A 9 41.96 23.69 12.62
CA LEU A 9 40.94 24.67 12.26
C LEU A 9 41.16 25.27 10.90
N LEU A 10 40.07 25.39 10.24
CA LEU A 10 39.63 26.51 9.40
C LEU A 10 39.93 26.48 7.91
N LEU A 11 38.78 26.46 7.26
CA LEU A 11 38.38 27.28 6.12
C LEU A 11 39.01 27.00 4.76
N LEU A 12 38.16 26.50 3.87
CA LEU A 12 37.96 27.23 2.61
C LEU A 12 36.48 27.11 2.19
N ALA A 13 35.76 28.17 2.47
CA ALA A 13 34.51 28.46 1.79
C ALA A 13 34.84 28.92 0.37
N GLY A 14 34.51 28.05 -0.59
CA GLY A 14 34.55 28.40 -2.02
C GLY A 14 33.10 28.57 -2.49
N LEU A 15 32.64 29.79 -2.60
CA LEU A 15 31.43 30.14 -3.34
C LEU A 15 31.58 29.67 -4.80
N MET A 16 30.78 28.70 -5.19
CA MET A 16 30.32 28.58 -6.57
C MET A 16 28.82 28.80 -6.58
N ALA A 17 28.43 30.04 -6.80
CA ALA A 17 27.09 30.39 -7.24
C ALA A 17 26.92 29.90 -8.68
N MET A 18 26.45 28.68 -8.86
CA MET A 18 25.80 28.27 -10.11
C MET A 18 24.31 28.49 -9.93
N GLY A 19 23.80 29.45 -10.70
CA GLY A 19 22.39 29.74 -10.77
C GLY A 19 21.61 28.51 -11.26
N LEU A 20 21.01 27.82 -10.31
CA LEU A 20 19.87 26.98 -10.56
C LEU A 20 18.67 27.94 -10.66
N SER A 21 18.23 28.18 -11.89
CA SER A 21 16.89 28.70 -12.14
C SER A 21 15.90 27.63 -11.66
N ALA A 22 15.65 27.61 -10.35
CA ALA A 22 14.54 26.86 -9.81
C ALA A 22 13.28 27.51 -10.36
N CYS A 23 12.51 26.77 -11.12
CA CYS A 23 11.11 27.06 -11.29
C CYS A 23 10.57 27.31 -9.88
N LYS A 24 10.11 28.50 -9.61
CA LYS A 24 9.33 28.80 -8.41
C LYS A 24 8.05 27.99 -8.56
N ASP A 25 8.01 26.83 -7.92
CA ASP A 25 6.75 26.18 -7.59
C ASP A 25 6.01 27.18 -6.69
N ASN A 26 4.92 27.73 -7.21
CA ASN A 26 3.99 28.56 -6.44
C ASN A 26 3.10 27.67 -5.55
N ASP A 27 3.66 26.67 -4.90
CA ASP A 27 2.96 25.95 -3.86
C ASP A 27 2.87 26.84 -2.63
N PRO A 28 1.68 27.04 -2.06
CA PRO A 28 1.57 27.72 -0.79
C PRO A 28 2.42 26.97 0.23
N ASP A 29 3.28 27.70 0.92
CA ASP A 29 4.22 27.19 1.91
C ASP A 29 3.41 26.57 3.07
N VAL A 30 3.11 25.27 2.95
CA VAL A 30 2.44 24.49 4.00
C VAL A 30 3.55 23.79 4.76
N SER A 31 4.30 24.57 5.54
CA SER A 31 5.14 24.00 6.59
C SER A 31 4.24 23.18 7.51
N GLY A 32 4.54 21.88 7.65
CA GLY A 32 3.74 20.92 8.45
C GLY A 32 3.85 21.14 9.97
N GLN A 33 4.02 22.38 10.39
CA GLN A 33 3.88 22.78 11.79
C GLN A 33 2.43 23.20 11.98
N GLY A 34 1.64 22.33 12.64
CA GLY A 34 0.33 22.73 13.14
C GLY A 34 0.49 24.05 13.91
N ASN A 35 -0.24 25.09 13.50
CA ASN A 35 -0.18 26.37 14.14
C ASN A 35 -0.55 26.20 15.61
N VAL A 36 0.16 26.91 16.50
CA VAL A 36 -0.17 27.01 17.93
C VAL A 36 -1.63 27.48 18.12
N GLU A 37 -2.20 28.16 17.12
CA GLU A 37 -3.59 28.62 17.06
C GLU A 37 -4.63 27.51 17.01
N ASP A 38 -4.30 26.31 16.51
CA ASP A 38 -5.25 25.17 16.49
C ASP A 38 -5.68 24.74 17.89
N ALA A 39 -4.81 24.81 18.88
CA ALA A 39 -5.05 24.31 20.24
C ALA A 39 -6.34 24.89 20.87
N ASP A 40 -6.68 26.13 20.55
CA ASP A 40 -7.88 26.79 21.04
C ASP A 40 -9.17 26.28 20.39
N PHE A 41 -9.08 25.63 19.24
CA PHE A 41 -10.22 25.20 18.41
C PHE A 41 -10.41 23.68 18.38
N VAL A 42 -9.39 22.88 18.69
CA VAL A 42 -9.47 21.42 18.66
C VAL A 42 -10.66 20.92 19.49
N GLY A 43 -11.48 20.08 18.87
CA GLY A 43 -12.69 19.52 19.49
C GLY A 43 -13.87 20.48 19.61
N LYS A 44 -13.80 21.68 18.99
CA LYS A 44 -14.91 22.63 18.88
C LYS A 44 -15.46 22.67 17.45
N THR A 45 -16.74 23.02 17.31
CA THR A 45 -17.34 23.32 16.01
C THR A 45 -16.76 24.64 15.50
N VAL A 46 -16.25 24.65 14.27
CA VAL A 46 -15.67 25.83 13.61
C VAL A 46 -16.17 25.91 12.17
N GLY A 47 -16.79 27.04 11.80
CA GLY A 47 -17.38 27.20 10.48
C GLY A 47 -18.29 26.05 10.07
N ASN A 48 -17.94 25.35 9.00
CA ASN A 48 -18.67 24.20 8.48
C ASN A 48 -18.12 22.83 8.95
N PHE A 49 -17.22 22.82 9.94
CA PHE A 49 -16.70 21.61 10.56
C PHE A 49 -17.33 21.35 11.93
N SER A 50 -17.80 20.13 12.16
CA SER A 50 -18.21 19.67 13.48
C SER A 50 -17.02 19.41 14.40
N ALA A 51 -17.27 19.38 15.71
CA ALA A 51 -16.24 19.08 16.71
C ALA A 51 -15.56 17.72 16.50
N ASP A 52 -16.30 16.73 15.98
CA ASP A 52 -15.77 15.38 15.75
C ASP A 52 -14.76 15.34 14.57
N GLU A 53 -14.84 16.25 13.61
CA GLU A 53 -13.98 16.25 12.43
C GLU A 53 -12.52 16.61 12.72
N TRP A 54 -12.23 17.15 13.91
CA TRP A 54 -10.86 17.27 14.40
C TRP A 54 -10.18 15.91 14.63
N TYR A 55 -10.97 14.85 14.80
CA TYR A 55 -10.50 13.50 15.10
C TYR A 55 -10.85 12.53 13.95
N PRO A 56 -10.07 12.53 12.84
CA PRO A 56 -10.42 11.72 11.65
C PRO A 56 -10.51 10.22 11.93
N GLY A 57 -9.75 9.70 12.90
CA GLY A 57 -9.83 8.32 13.38
C GLY A 57 -10.83 8.10 14.53
N GLY A 58 -11.64 9.12 14.87
CA GLY A 58 -12.40 9.14 16.12
C GLY A 58 -11.46 9.35 17.32
N LYS A 59 -12.03 9.48 18.52
CA LYS A 59 -11.23 9.70 19.74
C LYS A 59 -10.35 8.51 20.12
N LEU A 60 -10.72 7.30 19.72
CA LEU A 60 -9.95 6.09 20.01
C LEU A 60 -8.83 5.83 18.98
N GLY A 61 -8.86 6.50 17.81
CA GLY A 61 -7.95 6.21 16.71
C GLY A 61 -7.17 7.42 16.20
N THR A 62 -7.25 8.58 16.86
CA THR A 62 -6.56 9.81 16.43
C THR A 62 -5.44 10.18 17.39
N THR A 63 -4.27 10.52 16.86
CA THR A 63 -3.17 11.17 17.62
C THR A 63 -3.25 12.69 17.49
N ASP A 64 -2.88 13.39 18.54
CA ASP A 64 -2.74 14.86 18.51
C ASP A 64 -1.45 15.32 17.83
N ASN A 65 -0.51 14.41 17.57
CA ASN A 65 0.71 14.70 16.84
C ASN A 65 0.41 14.99 15.36
N VAL A 66 0.89 16.14 14.87
CA VAL A 66 0.74 16.59 13.48
C VAL A 66 2.09 16.99 12.86
N THR A 67 3.17 16.48 13.44
CA THR A 67 4.56 16.74 13.01
C THR A 67 5.13 15.55 12.24
N ALA A 68 6.40 15.64 11.85
CA ALA A 68 7.14 14.50 11.32
C ALA A 68 7.16 13.35 12.34
N GLY A 69 6.95 12.12 11.87
CA GLY A 69 6.83 10.91 12.73
C GLY A 69 5.40 10.61 13.18
N CYS A 70 4.40 11.47 12.92
CA CYS A 70 3.03 11.23 13.38
C CYS A 70 2.35 9.99 12.77
N TYR A 71 2.90 9.42 11.69
CA TYR A 71 2.39 8.17 11.11
C TYR A 71 2.86 6.92 11.88
N GLU A 72 3.86 7.08 12.75
CA GLU A 72 4.41 6.04 13.60
C GLU A 72 3.66 5.92 14.93
N ASP A 73 2.82 6.92 15.26
CA ASP A 73 2.13 7.00 16.55
C ASP A 73 1.09 5.89 16.73
N GLU A 74 1.07 5.36 17.93
CA GLU A 74 0.03 4.46 18.41
C GLU A 74 -1.29 5.19 18.69
N THR A 75 -2.39 4.44 18.56
CA THR A 75 -3.73 4.94 18.93
C THR A 75 -3.88 5.09 20.46
N PRO A 76 -4.76 6.00 20.96
CA PRO A 76 -5.09 6.08 22.40
C PRO A 76 -5.46 4.75 23.04
N VAL A 77 -6.16 3.86 22.31
CA VAL A 77 -6.47 2.50 22.82
C VAL A 77 -5.23 1.68 23.12
N VAL A 78 -4.15 1.87 22.37
CA VAL A 78 -2.87 1.18 22.62
C VAL A 78 -2.16 1.84 23.79
N VAL A 79 -2.05 3.17 23.81
CA VAL A 79 -1.40 3.94 24.87
C VAL A 79 -2.02 3.67 26.24
N ASP A 80 -3.34 3.57 26.30
CA ASP A 80 -4.07 3.33 27.57
C ASP A 80 -3.97 1.88 28.09
N ASN A 81 -3.21 1.01 27.40
CA ASN A 81 -3.07 -0.41 27.75
C ASN A 81 -1.62 -0.88 27.65
N GLU A 82 -0.92 -0.97 28.77
CA GLU A 82 0.50 -1.34 28.86
C GLU A 82 0.87 -2.62 28.09
N LYS A 83 -0.03 -3.61 28.03
CA LYS A 83 0.23 -4.87 27.29
C LYS A 83 0.15 -4.66 25.79
N LEU A 84 -0.79 -3.84 25.32
CA LEU A 84 -0.91 -3.50 23.90
C LEU A 84 0.22 -2.56 23.50
N GLU A 85 0.60 -1.62 24.33
CA GLU A 85 1.72 -0.70 24.07
C GLU A 85 3.05 -1.46 23.91
N LEU A 86 3.35 -2.40 24.81
CA LEU A 86 4.54 -3.26 24.65
C LEU A 86 4.47 -4.09 23.37
N ALA A 87 3.32 -4.70 23.08
CA ALA A 87 3.14 -5.50 21.88
C ALA A 87 3.23 -4.63 20.61
N PHE A 88 2.75 -3.39 20.64
CA PHE A 88 2.87 -2.42 19.55
C PHE A 88 4.35 -2.14 19.23
N LYS A 89 5.15 -1.76 20.22
CA LYS A 89 6.58 -1.47 20.04
C LYS A 89 7.37 -2.69 19.53
N LEU A 90 7.04 -3.88 20.01
CA LEU A 90 7.63 -5.12 19.50
C LEU A 90 7.19 -5.43 18.06
N GLY A 91 5.96 -5.09 17.70
CA GLY A 91 5.42 -5.24 16.37
C GLY A 91 6.01 -4.26 15.36
N GLU A 92 6.26 -3.03 15.81
CA GLU A 92 6.98 -2.00 15.06
C GLU A 92 8.38 -2.48 14.70
N ALA A 93 9.11 -3.01 15.66
CA ALA A 93 10.43 -3.60 15.42
C ALA A 93 10.40 -4.74 14.38
N VAL A 94 9.28 -5.48 14.25
CA VAL A 94 9.10 -6.49 13.18
C VAL A 94 8.85 -5.82 11.83
N PHE A 95 8.10 -4.73 11.78
CA PHE A 95 7.84 -3.99 10.54
C PHE A 95 9.09 -3.33 9.98
N GLU A 96 9.90 -2.73 10.84
CA GLU A 96 11.14 -2.05 10.45
C GLU A 96 12.31 -3.02 10.20
N ARG A 97 12.19 -4.22 10.75
CA ARG A 97 13.23 -5.25 10.66
C ARG A 97 13.59 -5.54 9.21
N ASN A 98 14.90 -5.57 8.95
CA ASN A 98 15.41 -6.17 7.75
C ASN A 98 15.53 -7.70 7.96
N PHE A 99 14.74 -8.48 7.25
CA PHE A 99 14.84 -9.93 7.24
C PHE A 99 16.10 -10.30 6.46
N THR A 100 17.02 -11.01 7.11
CA THR A 100 18.29 -11.39 6.52
C THR A 100 18.39 -12.91 6.47
N ASP A 101 19.24 -13.42 5.61
CA ASP A 101 19.47 -14.84 5.49
C ASP A 101 20.51 -15.38 6.49
N ASN A 102 20.36 -15.00 7.76
CA ASN A 102 21.26 -15.40 8.86
C ASN A 102 20.86 -16.69 9.56
N THR A 103 19.62 -17.15 9.37
CA THR A 103 19.07 -18.33 10.04
C THR A 103 18.59 -19.36 9.02
N ALA A 104 18.86 -20.65 9.29
CA ALA A 104 18.33 -21.74 8.50
C ALA A 104 16.82 -21.89 8.77
N PRO A 105 16.02 -22.40 7.82
CA PRO A 105 16.41 -22.90 6.49
C PRO A 105 16.52 -21.78 5.45
N PHE A 106 15.73 -20.72 5.58
CA PHE A 106 15.67 -19.59 4.67
C PHE A 106 16.28 -18.33 5.28
N LYS A 107 16.91 -18.48 6.44
CA LYS A 107 17.64 -17.40 7.15
C LYS A 107 16.76 -16.16 7.42
N GLY A 108 15.46 -16.39 7.70
CA GLY A 108 14.48 -15.33 7.97
C GLY A 108 14.04 -14.54 6.74
N LEU A 109 14.44 -15.00 5.54
CA LEU A 109 14.06 -14.45 4.25
C LEU A 109 13.93 -15.62 3.28
N GLY A 110 12.84 -15.70 2.56
CA GLY A 110 12.62 -16.81 1.62
C GLY A 110 13.62 -16.86 0.47
N PRO A 111 13.68 -17.96 -0.27
CA PRO A 111 14.64 -18.14 -1.37
C PRO A 111 14.41 -17.17 -2.53
N ALA A 112 13.16 -16.72 -2.74
CA ALA A 112 12.81 -15.61 -3.62
C ALA A 112 11.89 -14.67 -2.86
N TYR A 113 12.07 -13.36 -3.02
CA TYR A 113 11.36 -12.34 -2.28
C TYR A 113 11.26 -11.04 -3.09
N LEU A 114 10.33 -10.16 -2.71
CA LEU A 114 10.17 -8.87 -3.35
C LEU A 114 11.01 -7.79 -2.65
N ARG A 115 10.96 -7.75 -1.32
CA ARG A 115 11.74 -6.86 -0.45
C ARG A 115 12.12 -7.59 0.83
N SER A 116 13.18 -7.14 1.48
CA SER A 116 13.67 -7.70 2.74
C SER A 116 13.09 -7.03 3.98
N SER A 117 12.42 -5.89 3.83
CA SER A 117 11.76 -5.17 4.92
C SER A 117 10.44 -4.55 4.45
N CYS A 118 9.50 -4.39 5.37
CA CYS A 118 8.22 -3.74 5.07
C CYS A 118 8.40 -2.23 4.86
N ILE A 119 9.33 -1.60 5.59
CA ILE A 119 9.62 -0.17 5.47
C ILE A 119 10.25 0.20 4.11
N ASP A 120 10.84 -0.75 3.40
CA ASP A 120 11.32 -0.52 2.04
C ASP A 120 10.19 -0.09 1.09
N CYS A 121 8.98 -0.62 1.30
CA CYS A 121 7.79 -0.29 0.52
C CYS A 121 6.95 0.82 1.14
N HIS A 122 6.96 0.97 2.46
CA HIS A 122 6.16 1.92 3.24
C HIS A 122 7.05 2.94 3.96
N PRO A 123 7.79 3.81 3.23
CA PRO A 123 8.68 4.78 3.87
C PRO A 123 7.90 5.68 4.81
N GLY A 124 8.37 5.85 6.05
CA GLY A 124 7.67 6.63 7.08
C GLY A 124 6.20 6.21 7.25
N TYR A 125 5.89 4.90 7.09
CA TYR A 125 4.55 4.26 7.26
C TYR A 125 3.49 4.75 6.26
N GLY A 126 3.90 5.57 5.31
CA GLY A 126 3.00 6.17 4.33
C GLY A 126 2.92 5.42 3.00
N HIS A 127 2.53 6.17 2.00
CA HIS A 127 2.45 5.75 0.61
C HIS A 127 3.85 5.58 0.01
N GLY A 128 4.00 4.69 -0.98
CA GLY A 128 5.24 4.56 -1.75
C GLY A 128 5.62 5.86 -2.45
N LYS A 129 6.91 5.99 -2.79
CA LYS A 129 7.47 7.13 -3.52
C LYS A 129 7.58 6.83 -5.00
N ARG A 130 7.45 7.85 -5.84
CA ARG A 130 7.76 7.73 -7.26
C ARG A 130 9.25 7.42 -7.45
N GLN A 131 9.55 6.39 -8.24
CA GLN A 131 10.88 5.96 -8.58
C GLN A 131 11.13 6.08 -10.08
N THR A 132 12.36 6.40 -10.46
CA THR A 132 12.82 6.40 -11.86
C THR A 132 13.60 5.14 -12.19
N SER A 133 13.97 4.37 -11.18
CA SER A 133 14.71 3.10 -11.31
C SER A 133 14.04 2.04 -10.44
N TYR A 134 13.71 0.89 -11.03
CA TYR A 134 13.08 -0.21 -10.29
C TYR A 134 14.01 -0.83 -9.22
N PRO A 135 15.33 -1.01 -9.43
CA PRO A 135 16.23 -1.57 -8.43
C PRO A 135 16.41 -0.74 -7.15
N SER A 136 15.84 0.49 -7.08
CA SER A 136 15.84 1.25 -5.83
C SER A 136 15.21 0.44 -4.70
N THR A 137 15.89 0.36 -3.55
CA THR A 137 15.44 -0.42 -2.41
C THR A 137 14.49 0.36 -1.52
N TYR A 138 14.93 1.47 -0.95
CA TYR A 138 14.12 2.25 -0.01
C TYR A 138 13.10 3.14 -0.72
N GLY A 139 11.86 3.05 -0.28
CA GLY A 139 10.74 3.82 -0.82
C GLY A 139 10.17 3.28 -2.14
N ASN A 140 10.74 2.20 -2.66
CA ASN A 140 10.20 1.53 -3.84
C ASN A 140 9.10 0.53 -3.43
N GLY A 141 7.91 1.03 -3.22
CA GLY A 141 6.72 0.22 -2.97
C GLY A 141 6.04 -0.29 -4.25
N TYR A 142 6.72 -0.29 -5.38
CA TYR A 142 6.09 -0.74 -6.61
C TYR A 142 5.92 -2.25 -6.67
N LEU A 143 4.69 -2.63 -6.97
CA LEU A 143 4.26 -3.96 -7.36
C LEU A 143 4.07 -3.96 -8.88
N LEU A 144 4.54 -5.00 -9.53
CA LEU A 144 4.38 -5.18 -10.97
C LEU A 144 3.08 -5.94 -11.24
N ALA A 145 2.12 -5.30 -11.86
CA ALA A 145 0.96 -5.99 -12.41
C ALA A 145 1.31 -6.51 -13.80
N ILE A 146 1.57 -7.82 -13.92
CA ILE A 146 1.94 -8.49 -15.18
C ILE A 146 0.79 -9.39 -15.60
N TYR A 147 0.24 -9.17 -16.79
CA TYR A 147 -0.96 -9.85 -17.24
C TYR A 147 -0.97 -10.07 -18.76
N HIS A 148 -1.80 -11.00 -19.22
CA HIS A 148 -2.08 -11.20 -20.63
C HIS A 148 -3.13 -10.15 -21.09
N PRO A 149 -2.78 -9.18 -21.94
CA PRO A 149 -3.76 -8.19 -22.40
C PRO A 149 -4.83 -8.87 -23.25
N LYS A 150 -6.11 -8.52 -23.05
CA LYS A 150 -7.22 -9.03 -23.88
C LYS A 150 -7.21 -8.45 -25.30
N SER A 151 -6.67 -7.25 -25.44
CA SER A 151 -6.44 -6.56 -26.69
C SER A 151 -5.23 -5.64 -26.55
N GLU A 152 -4.69 -5.13 -27.64
CA GLU A 152 -3.58 -4.19 -27.59
C GLU A 152 -3.89 -3.00 -26.67
N GLY A 153 -3.00 -2.75 -25.72
CA GLY A 153 -3.13 -1.69 -24.72
C GLY A 153 -4.15 -1.93 -23.61
N SER A 154 -4.90 -3.06 -23.60
CA SER A 154 -5.83 -3.36 -22.50
C SER A 154 -5.08 -3.61 -21.17
N ASN A 155 -5.78 -3.41 -20.06
CA ASN A 155 -5.24 -3.54 -18.68
C ASN A 155 -6.15 -4.41 -17.80
N ASP A 156 -6.94 -5.30 -18.39
CA ASP A 156 -7.98 -6.08 -17.72
C ASP A 156 -7.90 -7.59 -17.95
N GLY A 157 -6.76 -8.08 -18.44
CA GLY A 157 -6.52 -9.50 -18.67
C GLY A 157 -6.18 -10.28 -17.40
N ALA A 158 -6.04 -11.58 -17.53
CA ALA A 158 -5.59 -12.45 -16.45
C ALA A 158 -4.11 -12.23 -16.14
N TYR A 159 -3.72 -12.29 -14.87
CA TYR A 159 -2.31 -12.31 -14.50
C TYR A 159 -1.60 -13.52 -15.11
N ILE A 160 -0.33 -13.35 -15.48
CA ILE A 160 0.52 -14.46 -15.94
C ILE A 160 0.74 -15.45 -14.79
N SER A 161 0.89 -16.71 -15.12
CA SER A 161 1.04 -17.81 -14.13
C SER A 161 2.49 -18.18 -13.82
N GLU A 162 3.43 -17.69 -14.60
CA GLU A 162 4.86 -17.99 -14.51
C GLU A 162 5.52 -17.33 -13.31
N VAL A 163 4.96 -16.21 -12.83
CA VAL A 163 5.36 -15.52 -11.61
C VAL A 163 4.18 -15.37 -10.66
N THR A 164 4.46 -15.04 -9.41
CA THR A 164 3.40 -14.78 -8.42
C THR A 164 2.65 -13.49 -8.71
N GLY A 165 1.48 -13.30 -8.12
CA GLY A 165 0.72 -12.05 -8.24
C GLY A 165 1.44 -10.81 -7.66
N MET A 166 2.50 -11.03 -6.88
CA MET A 166 3.51 -10.04 -6.47
C MET A 166 4.86 -10.54 -6.95
N PRO A 167 5.28 -10.25 -8.19
CA PRO A 167 6.46 -10.83 -8.81
C PRO A 167 7.73 -10.52 -8.02
N GLN A 168 8.40 -11.56 -7.57
CA GLN A 168 9.62 -11.44 -6.78
C GLN A 168 10.79 -11.09 -7.69
N THR A 169 11.56 -10.09 -7.27
CA THR A 169 12.68 -9.54 -8.06
C THR A 169 14.04 -9.67 -7.38
N LEU A 170 14.06 -10.35 -6.22
CA LEU A 170 15.26 -10.66 -5.45
C LEU A 170 15.23 -12.15 -5.08
N ALA A 171 16.41 -12.72 -4.82
CA ALA A 171 16.57 -14.09 -4.36
C ALA A 171 17.81 -14.23 -3.47
N SER A 172 17.77 -15.21 -2.57
CA SER A 172 18.93 -15.65 -1.80
C SER A 172 19.78 -16.61 -2.64
N ALA A 173 21.11 -16.46 -2.56
CA ALA A 173 22.01 -17.40 -3.23
C ALA A 173 21.77 -18.84 -2.76
N PRO A 174 21.85 -19.83 -3.66
CA PRO A 174 22.35 -19.75 -5.05
C PRO A 174 21.27 -19.47 -6.11
N PHE A 175 20.01 -19.17 -5.70
CA PHE A 175 18.90 -19.01 -6.62
C PHE A 175 18.93 -17.67 -7.37
N LEU A 176 18.32 -17.68 -8.56
CA LEU A 176 18.03 -16.47 -9.33
C LEU A 176 16.59 -16.00 -9.02
N PRO A 177 16.33 -14.69 -8.99
CA PRO A 177 14.96 -14.20 -8.76
C PRO A 177 14.04 -14.60 -9.91
N PRO A 178 12.74 -14.81 -9.66
CA PRO A 178 11.75 -15.06 -10.73
C PRO A 178 11.78 -14.02 -11.83
N VAL A 179 11.99 -12.75 -11.48
CA VAL A 179 12.20 -11.63 -12.41
C VAL A 179 13.47 -10.89 -12.01
N ASP A 180 14.40 -10.73 -12.93
CA ASP A 180 15.61 -9.92 -12.72
C ASP A 180 15.24 -8.42 -12.68
N GLY A 181 15.16 -7.87 -11.47
CA GLY A 181 14.80 -6.47 -11.25
C GLY A 181 15.72 -5.46 -11.94
N SER A 182 16.98 -5.84 -12.22
CA SER A 182 17.95 -4.97 -12.90
C SER A 182 17.59 -4.68 -14.36
N GLN A 183 16.77 -5.53 -14.97
CA GLN A 183 16.31 -5.40 -16.35
C GLN A 183 14.99 -4.66 -16.49
N ILE A 184 14.32 -4.32 -15.38
CA ILE A 184 13.06 -3.59 -15.39
C ILE A 184 13.34 -2.10 -15.66
N ARG A 185 12.61 -1.53 -16.61
CA ARG A 185 12.71 -0.10 -16.98
C ARG A 185 11.43 0.60 -16.66
N ILE A 186 11.53 1.74 -16.00
CA ILE A 186 10.43 2.67 -15.72
C ILE A 186 10.74 3.98 -16.43
N GLU A 187 9.85 4.41 -17.30
CA GLU A 187 9.93 5.70 -17.98
C GLU A 187 8.70 6.54 -17.66
N TRP A 188 8.91 7.75 -17.17
CA TRP A 188 7.84 8.69 -16.92
C TRP A 188 7.59 9.54 -18.17
N LYS A 189 6.45 9.33 -18.79
CA LYS A 189 6.04 10.03 -20.01
C LYS A 189 5.09 11.17 -19.66
N HIS A 190 5.22 12.29 -20.36
CA HIS A 190 4.26 13.39 -20.27
C HIS A 190 3.02 13.10 -21.11
N VAL A 191 1.86 13.48 -20.59
CA VAL A 191 0.62 13.48 -21.36
C VAL A 191 0.69 14.64 -22.35
N THR A 192 0.65 14.34 -23.63
CA THR A 192 0.67 15.35 -24.69
C THR A 192 -0.72 15.82 -25.08
N ALA A 193 -1.75 14.99 -24.87
CA ALA A 193 -3.15 15.31 -25.09
C ALA A 193 -4.03 14.46 -24.20
N MET A 194 -5.08 15.06 -23.65
CA MET A 194 -6.10 14.34 -22.86
C MET A 194 -6.94 13.45 -23.76
N GLU A 195 -7.27 12.26 -23.29
CA GLU A 195 -8.19 11.35 -23.98
C GLU A 195 -9.64 11.85 -23.84
N SER A 196 -10.10 12.69 -24.74
CA SER A 196 -11.44 13.32 -24.67
C SER A 196 -11.73 14.08 -23.37
N GLY A 197 -10.71 14.30 -22.52
CA GLY A 197 -10.84 14.92 -21.22
C GLY A 197 -10.77 16.44 -21.23
N LEU A 198 -10.36 16.99 -20.11
CA LEU A 198 -10.26 18.45 -19.90
C LEU A 198 -8.99 19.01 -20.56
N PRO A 199 -8.98 20.27 -21.01
CA PRO A 199 -7.76 20.92 -21.51
C PRO A 199 -6.67 20.97 -20.44
N MET A 200 -5.39 20.88 -20.86
CA MET A 200 -4.22 20.91 -19.95
C MET A 200 -3.83 22.33 -19.50
N LYS A 201 -4.75 23.27 -19.60
CA LYS A 201 -4.61 24.65 -19.20
C LYS A 201 -5.93 25.15 -18.63
N PHE A 202 -5.90 25.71 -17.43
CA PHE A 202 -7.09 26.28 -16.80
C PHE A 202 -7.59 27.53 -17.55
N PRO A 203 -8.87 27.90 -17.40
CA PRO A 203 -9.45 29.07 -18.07
C PRO A 203 -8.75 30.39 -17.72
N ASP A 204 -8.15 30.51 -16.53
CA ASP A 204 -7.38 31.68 -16.07
C ASP A 204 -5.95 31.72 -16.61
N GLY A 205 -5.52 30.68 -17.33
CA GLY A 205 -4.22 30.64 -17.98
C GLY A 205 -3.15 29.82 -17.23
N GLU A 206 -3.41 29.40 -15.98
CA GLU A 206 -2.53 28.48 -15.27
C GLU A 206 -2.45 27.13 -16.00
N THR A 207 -1.25 26.56 -16.06
CA THR A 207 -1.01 25.26 -16.71
C THR A 207 -0.71 24.19 -15.67
N TYR A 208 -1.04 22.95 -15.97
CA TYR A 208 -0.63 21.78 -15.21
C TYR A 208 -0.06 20.74 -16.16
N ASP A 209 0.72 19.83 -15.64
CA ASP A 209 1.39 18.78 -16.40
C ASP A 209 1.07 17.43 -15.78
N LEU A 210 0.73 16.45 -16.60
CA LEU A 210 0.42 15.09 -16.14
C LEU A 210 1.47 14.13 -16.68
N ILE A 211 1.94 13.24 -15.81
CA ILE A 211 2.89 12.19 -16.16
C ILE A 211 2.32 10.81 -15.85
N TYR A 212 2.72 9.81 -16.61
CA TYR A 212 2.32 8.42 -16.41
C TYR A 212 3.53 7.48 -16.59
N PRO A 213 3.56 6.31 -15.92
CA PRO A 213 4.65 5.36 -16.09
C PRO A 213 4.44 4.48 -17.32
N GLU A 214 5.50 4.26 -18.08
CA GLU A 214 5.66 3.13 -18.99
C GLU A 214 6.67 2.16 -18.41
N VAL A 215 6.30 0.89 -18.31
CA VAL A 215 7.16 -0.15 -17.72
C VAL A 215 7.39 -1.25 -18.73
N THR A 216 8.65 -1.62 -18.88
CA THR A 216 9.06 -2.72 -19.74
C THR A 216 9.91 -3.72 -18.98
N ILE A 217 9.64 -5.00 -19.21
CA ILE A 217 10.40 -6.16 -18.72
C ILE A 217 10.71 -7.01 -19.95
N PRO A 218 11.97 -7.18 -20.36
CA PRO A 218 12.28 -8.07 -21.48
C PRO A 218 12.09 -9.54 -21.07
N GLU A 219 11.79 -10.41 -22.03
CA GLU A 219 11.64 -11.86 -21.78
C GLU A 219 12.88 -12.47 -21.11
N SER A 220 14.07 -11.94 -21.41
CA SER A 220 15.34 -12.37 -20.79
C SER A 220 15.36 -12.19 -19.27
N ALA A 221 14.59 -11.26 -18.73
CA ALA A 221 14.54 -11.00 -17.29
C ALA A 221 13.82 -12.12 -16.50
N PHE A 222 13.01 -12.96 -17.14
CA PHE A 222 12.30 -14.02 -16.46
C PHE A 222 13.17 -15.27 -16.31
N ASN A 223 13.40 -15.68 -15.07
CA ASN A 223 14.09 -16.91 -14.70
C ASN A 223 13.05 -18.01 -14.39
N THR A 224 12.14 -18.26 -15.31
CA THR A 224 11.07 -19.24 -15.22
C THR A 224 11.09 -20.20 -16.41
N ASN A 225 10.49 -21.39 -16.25
CA ASN A 225 10.32 -22.37 -17.31
C ASN A 225 8.88 -22.97 -17.25
N PRO A 226 7.96 -22.59 -18.17
CA PRO A 226 8.21 -21.73 -19.32
C PRO A 226 8.46 -20.25 -18.94
N LYS A 227 8.99 -19.47 -19.88
CA LYS A 227 8.99 -18.02 -19.80
C LYS A 227 7.63 -17.47 -20.25
N PRO A 228 7.16 -16.33 -19.70
CA PRO A 228 5.91 -15.72 -20.13
C PRO A 228 6.03 -15.15 -21.56
N THR A 229 4.92 -15.22 -22.28
CA THR A 229 4.78 -14.63 -23.64
C THR A 229 3.53 -13.76 -23.69
N ASN A 230 3.48 -12.79 -24.58
CA ASN A 230 2.32 -11.91 -24.78
C ASN A 230 1.78 -11.32 -23.45
N TYR A 231 2.61 -10.56 -22.77
CA TYR A 231 2.27 -9.91 -21.51
C TYR A 231 2.38 -8.39 -21.62
N ALA A 232 1.66 -7.71 -20.74
CA ALA A 232 1.78 -6.29 -20.49
C ALA A 232 2.10 -6.04 -19.01
N VAL A 233 2.72 -4.91 -18.72
CA VAL A 233 3.17 -4.55 -17.37
C VAL A 233 2.59 -3.20 -16.97
N ARG A 234 2.13 -3.08 -15.73
CA ARG A 234 1.73 -1.82 -15.10
C ARG A 234 2.33 -1.75 -13.70
N LEU A 235 2.40 -0.54 -13.15
CA LEU A 235 2.81 -0.30 -11.78
C LEU A 235 1.60 -0.11 -10.87
N GLU A 236 1.69 -0.69 -9.68
CA GLU A 236 0.85 -0.35 -8.52
C GLU A 236 1.77 -0.02 -7.35
N SER A 237 1.58 1.12 -6.68
CA SER A 237 2.33 1.50 -5.49
C SER A 237 1.62 1.03 -4.23
N THR A 238 2.35 0.92 -3.13
CA THR A 238 1.75 0.66 -1.82
C THR A 238 0.94 1.86 -1.32
N ILE A 239 -0.12 1.57 -0.58
CA ILE A 239 -0.86 2.57 0.20
C ILE A 239 -0.23 2.72 1.59
N GLY A 240 -0.49 3.83 2.29
CA GLY A 240 -0.08 3.99 3.68
C GLY A 240 -0.75 2.98 4.61
N VAL A 241 -0.10 2.66 5.72
CA VAL A 241 -0.58 1.65 6.69
C VAL A 241 -1.33 2.25 7.88
N ILE A 242 -1.37 3.58 8.02
CA ILE A 242 -2.06 4.27 9.11
C ILE A 242 -3.58 4.06 9.06
N GLY A 243 -4.22 3.93 10.21
CA GLY A 243 -5.67 3.83 10.36
C GLY A 243 -6.31 2.56 9.78
N THR A 244 -5.54 1.58 9.37
CA THR A 244 -6.06 0.34 8.76
C THR A 244 -6.93 -0.46 9.71
N GLY A 245 -6.66 -0.42 11.03
CA GLY A 245 -7.50 -1.01 12.06
C GLY A 245 -8.90 -0.38 12.13
N LEU A 246 -9.00 0.92 11.91
CA LEU A 246 -10.28 1.65 11.85
C LEU A 246 -11.11 1.26 10.62
N ILE A 247 -10.44 1.06 9.48
CA ILE A 247 -11.10 0.56 8.25
C ILE A 247 -11.61 -0.87 8.47
N ASP A 248 -10.83 -1.71 9.13
CA ASP A 248 -11.24 -3.10 9.45
C ASP A 248 -12.45 -3.14 10.37
N ALA A 249 -12.61 -2.14 11.27
CA ALA A 249 -13.72 -2.00 12.20
C ALA A 249 -15.03 -1.50 11.56
N ILE A 250 -15.05 -1.06 10.30
CA ILE A 250 -16.29 -0.67 9.60
C ILE A 250 -17.12 -1.93 9.36
N PRO A 251 -18.43 -1.94 9.74
CA PRO A 251 -19.31 -3.09 9.49
C PRO A 251 -19.41 -3.38 7.98
N GLN A 252 -19.29 -4.65 7.60
CA GLN A 252 -19.42 -5.02 6.19
C GLN A 252 -20.79 -4.66 5.60
N ASP A 253 -21.85 -4.74 6.40
CA ASP A 253 -23.21 -4.36 5.98
C ASP A 253 -23.31 -2.87 5.61
N SER A 254 -22.52 -2.01 6.28
CA SER A 254 -22.44 -0.59 5.94
C SER A 254 -21.78 -0.37 4.57
N ILE A 255 -20.75 -1.17 4.24
CA ILE A 255 -20.10 -1.12 2.91
C ILE A 255 -21.05 -1.68 1.85
N ILE A 256 -21.75 -2.79 2.12
CA ILE A 256 -22.79 -3.34 1.22
C ILE A 256 -23.88 -2.32 0.96
N ALA A 257 -24.33 -1.61 2.00
CA ALA A 257 -25.33 -0.54 1.86
C ALA A 257 -24.81 0.61 0.96
N GLN A 258 -23.50 0.91 0.97
CA GLN A 258 -22.91 1.89 0.05
C GLN A 258 -23.00 1.39 -1.40
N TYR A 259 -22.62 0.15 -1.70
CA TYR A 259 -22.80 -0.44 -3.04
C TYR A 259 -24.25 -0.37 -3.51
N LYS A 260 -25.22 -0.75 -2.66
CA LYS A 260 -26.65 -0.67 -2.96
C LYS A 260 -27.12 0.75 -3.26
N LYS A 261 -26.62 1.73 -2.51
CA LYS A 261 -26.91 3.15 -2.74
C LYS A 261 -26.43 3.63 -4.10
N GLU A 262 -25.20 3.27 -4.49
CA GLU A 262 -24.64 3.65 -5.77
C GLU A 262 -25.32 2.96 -6.94
N ALA A 263 -25.60 1.67 -6.83
CA ALA A 263 -26.39 0.94 -7.82
C ALA A 263 -27.78 1.57 -8.04
N ALA A 264 -28.45 2.00 -6.95
CA ALA A 264 -29.77 2.60 -7.01
C ALA A 264 -29.81 3.95 -7.77
N VAL A 265 -28.70 4.70 -7.75
CA VAL A 265 -28.59 5.95 -8.52
C VAL A 265 -27.94 5.77 -9.89
N GLY A 266 -27.69 4.53 -10.31
CA GLY A 266 -27.25 4.17 -11.65
C GLY A 266 -25.73 4.28 -11.86
N VAL A 267 -24.92 4.33 -10.80
CA VAL A 267 -23.46 4.24 -10.93
C VAL A 267 -23.08 2.86 -11.48
N GLU A 268 -22.26 2.81 -12.53
CA GLU A 268 -21.68 1.56 -12.99
C GLU A 268 -20.72 1.03 -11.93
N LEU A 269 -20.99 -0.15 -11.40
CA LEU A 269 -20.15 -0.84 -10.41
C LEU A 269 -19.33 -1.94 -11.08
N ASN A 270 -18.13 -2.21 -10.55
CA ASN A 270 -17.28 -3.28 -11.06
C ASN A 270 -18.00 -4.64 -10.95
N PRO A 271 -18.21 -5.37 -12.06
CA PRO A 271 -18.90 -6.67 -12.06
C PRO A 271 -18.24 -7.73 -11.16
N SER A 272 -16.96 -7.56 -10.84
CA SER A 272 -16.26 -8.43 -9.87
C SER A 272 -16.72 -8.22 -8.43
N PHE A 273 -17.43 -7.13 -8.13
CA PHE A 273 -17.94 -6.80 -6.80
C PHE A 273 -19.46 -6.73 -6.73
N TRP A 274 -20.11 -6.37 -7.83
CA TRP A 274 -21.55 -6.18 -7.87
C TRP A 274 -22.20 -7.02 -8.97
N ASP A 275 -23.09 -7.93 -8.60
CA ASP A 275 -23.93 -8.65 -9.53
C ASP A 275 -25.20 -7.80 -9.82
N LYS A 276 -25.19 -7.16 -10.99
CA LYS A 276 -26.32 -6.32 -11.41
C LYS A 276 -27.63 -7.12 -11.58
N GLY A 277 -27.53 -8.41 -11.95
CA GLY A 277 -28.70 -9.28 -12.13
C GLY A 277 -29.35 -9.65 -10.80
N ALA A 278 -28.54 -9.96 -9.81
CA ALA A 278 -28.99 -10.25 -8.45
C ALA A 278 -29.28 -9.00 -7.62
N ASN A 279 -28.80 -7.83 -8.06
CA ASN A 279 -28.81 -6.57 -7.30
C ASN A 279 -28.17 -6.74 -5.90
N ASP A 280 -27.04 -7.44 -5.84
CA ASP A 280 -26.32 -7.75 -4.61
C ASP A 280 -24.81 -7.96 -4.90
N MET A 281 -24.04 -8.20 -3.83
CA MET A 281 -22.61 -8.44 -3.94
C MET A 281 -22.29 -9.72 -4.74
N ALA A 282 -21.39 -9.60 -5.71
CA ALA A 282 -20.90 -10.74 -6.46
C ALA A 282 -20.14 -11.74 -5.56
N ALA A 283 -20.13 -13.01 -5.95
CA ALA A 283 -19.38 -14.06 -5.22
C ALA A 283 -17.89 -13.73 -5.07
N SER A 284 -17.28 -13.09 -6.07
CA SER A 284 -15.89 -12.66 -6.08
C SER A 284 -15.59 -11.45 -5.18
N ALA A 285 -16.60 -10.75 -4.68
CA ALA A 285 -16.44 -9.68 -3.69
C ALA A 285 -16.01 -10.18 -2.31
N TRP A 286 -16.19 -11.47 -2.06
CA TRP A 286 -15.89 -12.08 -0.77
C TRP A 286 -14.47 -12.65 -0.75
N TYR A 287 -13.74 -12.32 0.27
CA TYR A 287 -12.44 -12.89 0.59
C TYR A 287 -12.66 -14.13 1.48
N LYS A 288 -12.29 -15.29 1.00
CA LYS A 288 -12.23 -16.51 1.81
C LYS A 288 -10.89 -16.55 2.52
N PHE A 289 -10.92 -16.76 3.83
CA PHE A 289 -9.69 -16.86 4.61
C PHE A 289 -8.85 -18.05 4.16
N THR A 290 -7.55 -17.86 4.15
CA THR A 290 -6.58 -18.86 3.70
C THR A 290 -6.22 -19.84 4.80
N VAL A 291 -6.55 -19.49 6.05
CA VAL A 291 -6.35 -20.32 7.25
C VAL A 291 -7.59 -20.24 8.15
N PRO A 292 -7.84 -21.26 8.99
CA PRO A 292 -8.90 -21.21 9.97
C PRO A 292 -8.70 -20.09 10.99
N GLY A 293 -9.79 -19.46 11.39
CA GLY A 293 -9.77 -18.39 12.38
C GLY A 293 -11.16 -18.11 12.95
N THR A 294 -11.21 -17.23 13.92
CA THR A 294 -12.43 -16.81 14.60
C THR A 294 -12.54 -15.30 14.65
N ASP A 295 -13.75 -14.79 14.84
CA ASP A 295 -13.94 -13.42 15.27
C ASP A 295 -13.46 -13.22 16.73
N SER A 296 -13.43 -11.98 17.19
CA SER A 296 -12.99 -11.64 18.55
C SER A 296 -13.92 -12.17 19.66
N LYS A 297 -15.06 -12.76 19.31
CA LYS A 297 -15.99 -13.46 20.21
C LYS A 297 -15.81 -14.99 20.16
N GLY A 298 -14.83 -15.48 19.40
CA GLY A 298 -14.54 -16.91 19.24
C GLY A 298 -15.47 -17.63 18.26
N GLN A 299 -16.26 -16.91 17.44
CA GLN A 299 -17.12 -17.52 16.46
C GLN A 299 -16.35 -17.78 15.13
N PRO A 300 -16.47 -18.97 14.53
CA PRO A 300 -15.85 -19.24 13.23
C PRO A 300 -16.39 -18.30 12.15
N VAL A 301 -15.51 -17.74 11.34
CA VAL A 301 -15.86 -16.90 10.19
C VAL A 301 -15.04 -17.37 8.99
N GLU A 302 -15.70 -17.74 7.91
CA GLU A 302 -15.06 -18.32 6.72
C GLU A 302 -14.65 -17.27 5.67
N LYS A 303 -15.38 -16.17 5.64
CA LYS A 303 -15.19 -15.12 4.62
C LYS A 303 -15.62 -13.76 5.13
N MET A 304 -15.01 -12.71 4.57
CA MET A 304 -15.41 -11.31 4.78
C MET A 304 -15.45 -10.56 3.45
N LEU A 305 -16.21 -9.45 3.41
CA LEU A 305 -16.23 -8.55 2.26
C LEU A 305 -14.86 -7.88 2.08
N LYS A 306 -14.31 -7.95 0.87
CA LYS A 306 -13.04 -7.30 0.50
C LYS A 306 -13.12 -5.78 0.68
N ARG A 307 -12.07 -5.17 1.23
CA ARG A 307 -12.01 -3.73 1.52
C ARG A 307 -10.62 -3.11 1.42
N PHE A 308 -9.56 -3.93 1.27
CA PHE A 308 -8.18 -3.48 1.22
C PHE A 308 -7.57 -3.65 -0.17
N THR A 309 -6.49 -2.92 -0.44
CA THR A 309 -5.78 -2.75 -1.72
C THR A 309 -6.56 -1.94 -2.77
N TYR A 310 -5.88 -1.40 -3.79
CA TYR A 310 -6.56 -0.69 -4.89
C TYR A 310 -7.49 -1.61 -5.68
N ALA A 311 -7.07 -2.86 -5.87
CA ALA A 311 -7.86 -3.88 -6.58
C ALA A 311 -8.92 -4.56 -5.70
N LEU A 312 -9.09 -4.17 -4.42
CA LEU A 312 -9.99 -4.83 -3.45
C LEU A 312 -9.77 -6.35 -3.40
N THR A 313 -8.53 -6.78 -3.20
CA THR A 313 -8.19 -8.21 -3.20
C THR A 313 -8.22 -8.84 -1.81
N ARG A 314 -8.32 -8.05 -0.75
CA ARG A 314 -8.12 -8.49 0.64
C ARG A 314 -9.25 -8.04 1.57
N ALA A 315 -9.54 -8.88 2.57
CA ALA A 315 -10.37 -8.54 3.72
C ALA A 315 -9.76 -9.12 4.99
N SER A 316 -10.18 -8.61 6.15
CA SER A 316 -9.53 -8.69 7.45
C SER A 316 -8.05 -8.30 7.42
N LEU A 317 -7.71 -7.36 8.26
CA LEU A 317 -6.33 -6.88 8.37
C LEU A 317 -5.37 -8.02 8.77
N GLN A 318 -5.83 -8.92 9.64
CA GLN A 318 -5.02 -9.99 10.22
C GLN A 318 -4.74 -11.16 9.27
N ASP A 319 -5.49 -11.35 8.18
CA ASP A 319 -5.16 -12.32 7.12
C ASP A 319 -4.65 -11.61 5.86
N GLY A 320 -5.42 -10.66 5.37
CA GLY A 320 -5.19 -10.01 4.08
C GLY A 320 -3.93 -9.14 4.02
N PRO A 321 -4.03 -7.83 4.30
CA PRO A 321 -2.88 -6.94 4.13
C PRO A 321 -1.77 -7.14 5.16
N GLY A 322 -2.07 -7.64 6.36
CA GLY A 322 -1.07 -7.91 7.39
C GLY A 322 -0.33 -9.23 7.17
N ALA A 323 -1.00 -10.34 7.46
CA ALA A 323 -0.40 -11.67 7.45
C ALA A 323 0.12 -12.10 6.06
N ASN A 324 -0.67 -11.88 5.00
CA ASN A 324 -0.25 -12.22 3.66
C ASN A 324 0.85 -11.29 3.13
N ALA A 325 0.87 -10.00 3.52
CA ALA A 325 1.91 -9.10 3.06
C ALA A 325 3.30 -9.56 3.52
N VAL A 326 3.48 -9.91 4.79
CA VAL A 326 4.75 -10.47 5.27
C VAL A 326 5.17 -11.67 4.42
N TRP A 327 4.27 -12.62 4.22
CA TRP A 327 4.55 -13.83 3.44
C TRP A 327 4.80 -13.54 1.95
N ASN A 328 3.99 -12.71 1.31
CA ASN A 328 4.11 -12.42 -0.12
C ASN A 328 5.33 -11.55 -0.47
N ILE A 329 5.76 -10.70 0.45
CA ILE A 329 6.87 -9.76 0.22
C ILE A 329 8.21 -10.38 0.58
N THR A 330 8.31 -10.97 1.77
CA THR A 330 9.58 -11.51 2.31
C THR A 330 9.71 -13.01 2.15
N ASN A 331 8.60 -13.70 1.87
CA ASN A 331 8.50 -15.16 1.82
C ASN A 331 8.91 -15.85 3.13
N VAL A 332 8.79 -15.15 4.25
CA VAL A 332 9.09 -15.65 5.60
C VAL A 332 8.00 -16.62 6.03
N THR A 333 8.39 -17.81 6.46
CA THR A 333 7.47 -18.85 6.90
C THR A 333 6.99 -18.66 8.33
N ARG A 334 5.75 -19.06 8.57
CA ARG A 334 5.08 -19.03 9.88
C ARG A 334 4.29 -20.33 10.09
N SER A 335 3.84 -20.57 11.31
CA SER A 335 3.00 -21.72 11.65
C SER A 335 1.72 -21.81 10.81
N ASP A 336 1.12 -20.65 10.49
CA ASP A 336 -0.06 -20.52 9.63
C ASP A 336 0.28 -20.39 8.14
N ARG A 337 1.55 -20.26 7.78
CA ARG A 337 2.08 -20.12 6.41
C ARG A 337 3.38 -20.93 6.25
N PRO A 338 3.31 -22.29 6.31
CA PRO A 338 4.50 -23.13 6.22
C PRO A 338 4.99 -23.34 4.77
N TYR A 339 4.32 -22.73 3.79
CA TYR A 339 4.60 -22.84 2.36
C TYR A 339 5.32 -21.60 1.85
N LEU A 340 6.10 -21.77 0.79
CA LEU A 340 6.66 -20.65 0.05
C LEU A 340 5.62 -20.02 -0.90
N TYR A 341 5.72 -18.72 -1.08
CA TYR A 341 5.01 -17.96 -2.10
C TYR A 341 5.83 -17.96 -3.39
N THR A 342 5.65 -18.96 -4.23
CA THR A 342 6.43 -19.23 -5.43
C THR A 342 5.54 -19.76 -6.55
N THR A 343 6.13 -20.14 -7.70
CA THR A 343 5.46 -20.79 -8.82
C THR A 343 6.16 -22.07 -9.24
N ASN A 344 5.41 -22.97 -9.90
CA ASN A 344 5.99 -24.17 -10.50
C ASN A 344 7.00 -23.84 -11.60
N ALA A 345 6.76 -22.78 -12.37
CA ALA A 345 7.63 -22.35 -13.46
C ALA A 345 9.01 -21.91 -12.94
N TRP A 346 9.04 -21.17 -11.83
CA TRP A 346 10.31 -20.78 -11.19
C TRP A 346 11.01 -21.98 -10.54
N ALA A 347 10.29 -22.80 -9.78
CA ALA A 347 10.85 -23.99 -9.16
C ALA A 347 11.49 -24.93 -10.20
N LYS A 348 10.84 -25.10 -11.34
CA LYS A 348 11.36 -25.89 -12.47
C LYS A 348 12.64 -25.26 -13.02
N ALA A 349 12.63 -23.96 -13.31
CA ALA A 349 13.82 -23.27 -13.84
C ALA A 349 15.03 -23.39 -12.90
N MET A 350 14.82 -23.24 -11.58
CA MET A 350 15.90 -23.38 -10.59
C MET A 350 16.41 -24.83 -10.49
N SER A 351 15.53 -25.83 -10.56
CA SER A 351 15.91 -27.23 -10.53
C SER A 351 16.62 -27.73 -11.79
N GLU A 352 16.56 -26.98 -12.88
CA GLU A 352 17.24 -27.27 -14.15
C GLU A 352 18.49 -26.40 -14.36
N ASN A 353 18.74 -25.43 -13.45
CA ASN A 353 19.87 -24.51 -13.58
C ASN A 353 21.18 -25.12 -13.07
N GLU A 354 22.11 -25.39 -13.99
CA GLU A 354 23.38 -26.05 -13.67
C GLU A 354 24.24 -25.30 -12.64
N SER A 355 24.20 -23.97 -12.62
CA SER A 355 24.95 -23.18 -11.64
C SER A 355 24.36 -23.31 -10.24
N VAL A 356 23.02 -23.33 -10.14
CA VAL A 356 22.29 -23.55 -8.88
C VAL A 356 22.60 -24.96 -8.35
N LEU A 357 22.46 -25.98 -9.20
CA LEU A 357 22.70 -27.39 -8.81
C LEU A 357 24.15 -27.59 -8.34
N LYS A 358 25.14 -27.06 -9.07
CA LYS A 358 26.56 -27.15 -8.67
C LYS A 358 26.85 -26.47 -7.34
N ALA A 359 26.26 -25.31 -7.10
CA ALA A 359 26.43 -24.59 -5.83
C ALA A 359 25.85 -25.40 -4.65
N ILE A 360 24.67 -26.01 -4.83
CA ILE A 360 24.04 -26.81 -3.79
C ILE A 360 24.82 -28.12 -3.55
N MET A 361 25.26 -28.82 -4.60
CA MET A 361 26.09 -30.04 -4.48
C MET A 361 27.41 -29.78 -3.76
N ALA A 362 27.92 -28.56 -3.79
CA ALA A 362 29.14 -28.16 -3.08
C ALA A 362 28.90 -27.82 -1.60
N ASP A 363 27.64 -27.74 -1.15
CA ASP A 363 27.27 -27.37 0.23
C ASP A 363 26.42 -28.48 0.89
N PRO A 364 27.03 -29.46 1.60
CA PRO A 364 26.30 -30.50 2.32
C PRO A 364 25.36 -29.98 3.41
N THR A 365 25.46 -28.72 3.82
CA THR A 365 24.57 -28.12 4.82
C THR A 365 23.31 -27.53 4.20
N SER A 366 23.27 -27.44 2.87
CA SER A 366 22.11 -26.92 2.15
C SER A 366 20.86 -27.76 2.41
N PRO A 367 19.71 -27.15 2.71
CA PRO A 367 18.44 -27.89 2.85
C PRO A 367 17.99 -28.58 1.55
N TYR A 368 18.60 -28.23 0.43
CA TYR A 368 18.30 -28.78 -0.88
C TYR A 368 19.29 -29.87 -1.33
N TYR A 369 20.27 -30.21 -0.46
CA TYR A 369 21.39 -31.10 -0.80
C TYR A 369 20.94 -32.55 -1.08
N GLY A 370 19.94 -33.05 -0.31
CA GLY A 370 19.55 -34.45 -0.39
C GLY A 370 20.71 -35.39 -0.04
N ASP A 371 21.07 -36.32 -0.95
CA ASP A 371 22.24 -37.17 -0.83
C ASP A 371 23.48 -36.66 -1.56
N GLY A 372 23.41 -35.43 -2.13
CA GLY A 372 24.47 -34.77 -2.86
C GLY A 372 24.62 -35.21 -4.33
N SER A 373 23.87 -36.18 -4.78
CA SER A 373 23.83 -36.50 -6.21
C SER A 373 23.05 -35.43 -6.98
N ARG A 374 23.40 -35.24 -8.26
CA ARG A 374 22.73 -34.26 -9.12
C ARG A 374 21.21 -34.51 -9.18
N ASP A 375 20.79 -35.75 -9.32
CA ASP A 375 19.37 -36.09 -9.43
C ASP A 375 18.63 -35.83 -8.11
N SER A 376 19.25 -36.15 -6.97
CA SER A 376 18.69 -35.83 -5.65
C SER A 376 18.59 -34.33 -5.41
N VAL A 377 19.62 -33.58 -5.70
CA VAL A 377 19.60 -32.10 -5.57
C VAL A 377 18.53 -31.49 -6.47
N GLN A 378 18.46 -31.93 -7.74
CA GLN A 378 17.43 -31.46 -8.67
C GLN A 378 16.01 -31.75 -8.14
N HIS A 379 15.77 -32.95 -7.63
CA HIS A 379 14.50 -33.35 -7.03
C HIS A 379 14.16 -32.52 -5.79
N MET A 380 15.13 -32.30 -4.89
CA MET A 380 14.96 -31.50 -3.68
C MET A 380 14.65 -30.04 -4.00
N VAL A 381 15.40 -29.43 -4.92
CA VAL A 381 15.17 -28.04 -5.36
C VAL A 381 13.76 -27.89 -5.89
N TYR A 382 13.34 -28.74 -6.83
CA TYR A 382 11.99 -28.63 -7.39
C TYR A 382 10.89 -28.78 -6.32
N ASN A 383 10.98 -29.83 -5.49
CA ASN A 383 9.94 -30.15 -4.53
C ASN A 383 9.85 -29.15 -3.38
N LEU A 384 10.96 -28.56 -2.95
CA LEU A 384 10.94 -27.57 -1.88
C LEU A 384 10.58 -26.16 -2.37
N LEU A 385 10.91 -25.82 -3.63
CA LEU A 385 10.60 -24.49 -4.17
C LEU A 385 9.20 -24.37 -4.76
N ARG A 386 8.57 -25.47 -5.19
CA ARG A 386 7.23 -25.41 -5.79
C ARG A 386 6.16 -24.99 -4.76
N PRO A 387 5.09 -24.28 -5.20
CA PRO A 387 4.01 -23.88 -4.30
C PRO A 387 3.30 -25.08 -3.67
N GLY A 388 2.74 -24.89 -2.48
CA GLY A 388 1.95 -25.90 -1.77
C GLY A 388 2.77 -26.99 -1.06
N THR A 389 4.11 -26.93 -1.11
CA THR A 389 4.96 -27.84 -0.34
C THR A 389 5.20 -27.27 1.05
N ASN A 390 4.87 -28.05 2.08
CA ASN A 390 5.16 -27.70 3.46
C ASN A 390 6.68 -27.78 3.70
N GLN A 391 7.31 -26.67 3.97
CA GLN A 391 8.76 -26.57 4.15
C GLN A 391 9.25 -27.31 5.41
N PHE A 392 8.37 -27.52 6.39
CA PHE A 392 8.72 -28.20 7.65
C PHE A 392 8.75 -29.73 7.52
N ASP A 393 8.24 -30.28 6.41
CA ASP A 393 8.17 -31.72 6.15
C ASP A 393 9.37 -32.23 5.32
N ASN A 394 10.45 -31.46 5.20
CA ASN A 394 11.64 -31.90 4.48
C ASN A 394 12.26 -33.14 5.16
N PRO A 395 12.39 -34.27 4.46
CA PRO A 395 12.91 -35.50 5.05
C PRO A 395 14.40 -35.43 5.44
N TRP A 396 15.14 -34.51 4.86
CA TRP A 396 16.58 -34.33 5.11
C TRP A 396 16.88 -33.27 6.18
N HIS A 397 15.98 -32.30 6.35
CA HIS A 397 16.14 -31.19 7.29
C HIS A 397 14.79 -30.86 7.93
N LYS A 398 14.81 -30.60 9.24
CA LYS A 398 13.63 -30.11 9.97
C LYS A 398 13.67 -28.59 9.98
N PHE A 399 12.75 -27.99 9.25
CA PHE A 399 12.54 -26.56 9.26
C PHE A 399 11.68 -26.13 10.44
N GLN A 400 11.87 -24.91 10.87
CA GLN A 400 11.03 -24.23 11.86
C GLN A 400 10.47 -22.96 11.25
N ALA A 401 9.33 -22.50 11.77
CA ALA A 401 8.78 -21.21 11.40
C ALA A 401 9.80 -20.10 11.68
N GLU A 402 10.05 -19.24 10.70
CA GLU A 402 11.03 -18.15 10.81
C GLU A 402 10.50 -16.97 11.60
N MET A 403 9.17 -16.75 11.58
CA MET A 403 8.46 -15.83 12.43
C MET A 403 7.61 -16.60 13.44
N SER A 404 7.78 -16.36 14.73
CA SER A 404 6.95 -16.97 15.77
C SER A 404 5.54 -16.38 15.82
N ASP A 405 4.59 -17.11 16.43
CA ASP A 405 3.22 -16.62 16.63
C ASP A 405 3.18 -15.37 17.53
N ASP A 406 4.11 -15.23 18.46
CA ASP A 406 4.22 -14.02 19.30
C ASP A 406 4.71 -12.81 18.49
N GLN A 407 5.71 -12.99 17.63
CA GLN A 407 6.14 -11.93 16.72
C GLN A 407 5.01 -11.52 15.76
N PHE A 408 4.27 -12.49 15.24
CA PHE A 408 3.12 -12.22 14.39
C PHE A 408 1.99 -11.51 15.14
N TYR A 409 1.67 -11.93 16.37
CA TYR A 409 0.71 -11.24 17.24
C TYR A 409 1.10 -9.77 17.46
N ASN A 410 2.35 -9.53 17.86
CA ASN A 410 2.86 -8.18 18.10
C ASN A 410 2.75 -7.32 16.84
N PHE A 411 3.11 -7.88 15.69
CA PHE A 411 2.96 -7.22 14.39
C PHE A 411 1.50 -6.87 14.08
N MET A 412 0.53 -7.72 14.43
CA MET A 412 -0.90 -7.43 14.25
C MET A 412 -1.41 -6.36 15.22
N VAL A 413 -0.90 -6.32 16.46
CA VAL A 413 -1.19 -5.23 17.41
C VAL A 413 -0.69 -3.91 16.84
N TRP A 414 0.55 -3.86 16.38
CA TRP A 414 1.12 -2.68 15.73
C TRP A 414 0.29 -2.23 14.54
N HIS A 415 0.01 -3.12 13.60
CA HIS A 415 -0.70 -2.77 12.37
C HIS A 415 -2.13 -2.27 12.60
N ARG A 416 -2.84 -2.84 13.58
CA ARG A 416 -4.16 -2.32 13.99
C ARG A 416 -4.05 -1.05 14.81
N GLY A 417 -2.95 -0.88 15.53
CA GLY A 417 -2.73 0.18 16.50
C GLY A 417 -2.23 1.50 15.93
N LEU A 418 -1.92 1.59 14.63
CA LEU A 418 -1.46 2.83 14.00
C LEU A 418 -2.57 3.87 13.93
N SER A 419 -2.28 5.05 14.46
CA SER A 419 -3.23 6.15 14.57
C SER A 419 -3.40 6.93 13.26
N ILE A 420 -4.37 7.85 13.27
CA ILE A 420 -4.52 8.91 12.25
C ILE A 420 -4.17 10.25 12.91
N PRO A 421 -3.31 11.07 12.30
CA PRO A 421 -3.08 12.43 12.78
C PRO A 421 -4.38 13.22 12.80
N ARG A 422 -4.56 14.08 13.81
CA ARG A 422 -5.72 14.99 13.85
C ARG A 422 -5.75 15.92 12.64
N ALA A 423 -6.95 16.38 12.30
CA ALA A 423 -7.12 17.43 11.30
C ALA A 423 -6.49 18.75 11.79
N ARG A 424 -6.16 19.64 10.86
CA ARG A 424 -5.46 20.90 11.12
C ARG A 424 -6.18 22.07 10.47
N ASP A 425 -5.95 23.27 10.99
CA ASP A 425 -6.38 24.53 10.37
C ASP A 425 -7.88 24.59 10.01
N LEU A 426 -8.74 23.83 10.71
CA LEU A 426 -10.19 23.81 10.40
C LEU A 426 -10.87 25.15 10.68
N ASN A 427 -10.25 26.02 11.46
CA ASN A 427 -10.66 27.41 11.70
C ASN A 427 -10.26 28.38 10.56
N ASP A 428 -9.36 27.97 9.62
CA ASP A 428 -9.02 28.78 8.44
C ASP A 428 -10.23 28.84 7.47
N THR A 429 -10.59 30.07 7.08
CA THR A 429 -11.70 30.33 6.16
C THR A 429 -11.47 29.76 4.76
N ASP A 430 -10.22 29.65 4.30
CA ASP A 430 -9.88 29.02 3.03
C ASP A 430 -10.09 27.50 3.10
N VAL A 431 -9.76 26.86 4.22
CA VAL A 431 -10.00 25.43 4.47
C VAL A 431 -11.51 25.15 4.49
N GLN A 432 -12.29 26.01 5.18
CA GLN A 432 -13.76 25.92 5.20
C GLN A 432 -14.36 26.10 3.80
N ARG A 433 -13.86 27.06 3.03
CA ARG A 433 -14.24 27.27 1.63
C ARG A 433 -13.88 26.06 0.77
N GLY A 434 -12.72 25.48 0.97
CA GLY A 434 -12.27 24.27 0.28
C GLY A 434 -13.21 23.07 0.51
N LYS A 435 -13.69 22.88 1.75
CA LYS A 435 -14.69 21.86 2.07
C LYS A 435 -16.03 22.11 1.34
N GLU A 436 -16.53 23.35 1.31
CA GLU A 436 -17.75 23.69 0.57
C GLU A 436 -17.61 23.35 -0.92
N LEU A 437 -16.47 23.72 -1.51
CA LEU A 437 -16.18 23.44 -2.92
C LEU A 437 -16.09 21.94 -3.19
N PHE A 438 -15.38 21.19 -2.34
CA PHE A 438 -15.25 19.72 -2.43
C PHE A 438 -16.63 19.05 -2.43
N MET A 439 -17.52 19.46 -1.52
CA MET A 439 -18.89 18.94 -1.45
C MET A 439 -19.72 19.34 -2.68
N SER A 440 -19.67 20.63 -3.09
CA SER A 440 -20.48 21.13 -4.20
C SER A 440 -20.05 20.64 -5.57
N MET A 441 -18.76 20.33 -5.73
CA MET A 441 -18.24 19.68 -6.94
C MET A 441 -18.71 18.23 -7.05
N GLY A 442 -19.04 17.58 -5.94
CA GLY A 442 -19.47 16.19 -5.87
C GLY A 442 -18.32 15.20 -5.64
N CYS A 443 -17.13 15.67 -5.23
CA CYS A 443 -16.03 14.79 -4.84
C CYS A 443 -16.46 13.81 -3.73
N ALA A 444 -17.32 14.26 -2.82
CA ALA A 444 -17.87 13.47 -1.72
C ALA A 444 -18.78 12.31 -2.16
N HIS A 445 -19.10 12.17 -3.44
CA HIS A 445 -19.86 11.00 -3.92
C HIS A 445 -19.03 9.71 -3.83
N CYS A 446 -17.73 9.77 -4.19
CA CYS A 446 -16.77 8.68 -4.01
C CYS A 446 -15.95 8.87 -2.73
N HIS A 447 -15.47 10.09 -2.47
CA HIS A 447 -14.78 10.44 -1.24
C HIS A 447 -15.77 10.73 -0.11
N ARG A 448 -16.57 9.73 0.25
CA ARG A 448 -17.56 9.79 1.33
C ARG A 448 -16.88 10.23 2.62
N PRO A 449 -17.32 11.35 3.26
CA PRO A 449 -16.59 11.92 4.39
C PRO A 449 -16.55 11.01 5.62
N GLN A 450 -17.69 10.41 5.99
CA GLN A 450 -17.86 9.81 7.32
C GLN A 450 -18.35 8.36 7.27
N TRP A 451 -17.81 7.56 8.22
CA TRP A 451 -18.32 6.25 8.60
C TRP A 451 -18.49 6.16 10.12
N THR A 452 -19.20 5.14 10.56
CA THR A 452 -19.25 4.74 11.97
C THR A 452 -18.77 3.29 12.05
N THR A 453 -17.79 3.02 12.90
CA THR A 453 -17.32 1.65 13.18
C THR A 453 -18.39 0.86 13.94
N GLY A 454 -18.35 -0.47 13.83
CA GLY A 454 -19.26 -1.35 14.56
C GLY A 454 -18.74 -1.71 15.95
N ASP A 455 -19.15 -2.88 16.46
CA ASP A 455 -18.61 -3.48 17.70
C ASP A 455 -17.13 -3.87 17.59
N ASP A 456 -16.58 -3.78 16.41
CA ASP A 456 -15.23 -4.21 16.06
C ASP A 456 -14.96 -5.68 16.45
N ASN A 457 -15.76 -6.58 15.92
CA ASN A 457 -15.58 -8.01 16.03
C ASN A 457 -14.58 -8.49 14.97
N TYR A 458 -13.33 -8.05 15.08
CA TYR A 458 -12.28 -8.40 14.13
C TYR A 458 -12.06 -9.92 14.07
N TRP A 459 -11.69 -10.41 12.91
CA TRP A 459 -11.27 -11.79 12.71
C TRP A 459 -9.78 -11.95 13.00
N SER A 460 -9.35 -13.10 13.53
CA SER A 460 -7.96 -13.49 13.69
C SER A 460 -7.74 -14.95 13.35
N PRO A 461 -6.57 -15.32 12.80
CA PRO A 461 -6.21 -16.73 12.59
C PRO A 461 -6.02 -17.43 13.95
N ASN A 462 -6.23 -18.76 13.97
CA ASN A 462 -6.26 -19.54 15.21
C ASN A 462 -4.99 -19.44 16.05
N ASN A 463 -3.84 -19.24 15.45
CA ASN A 463 -2.57 -19.11 16.18
C ASN A 463 -2.46 -17.84 17.06
N ILE A 464 -3.31 -16.84 16.81
CA ILE A 464 -3.40 -15.61 17.65
C ILE A 464 -4.83 -15.26 18.10
N SER A 465 -5.84 -16.10 17.82
CA SER A 465 -7.26 -15.77 18.02
C SER A 465 -7.67 -15.49 19.47
N LEU A 466 -6.96 -16.01 20.44
CA LEU A 466 -7.25 -15.80 21.86
C LEU A 466 -6.52 -14.58 22.47
N LYS A 467 -5.70 -13.88 21.69
CA LYS A 467 -4.96 -12.71 22.14
C LYS A 467 -5.71 -11.43 21.73
N PRO A 468 -5.86 -10.45 22.65
CA PRO A 468 -6.59 -9.22 22.34
C PRO A 468 -5.80 -8.33 21.37
N LEU A 469 -6.50 -7.77 20.39
CA LEU A 469 -6.00 -6.74 19.49
C LEU A 469 -6.69 -5.40 19.80
N PRO A 470 -6.12 -4.25 19.39
CA PRO A 470 -6.77 -2.95 19.53
C PRO A 470 -8.17 -2.93 18.92
N LYS A 471 -9.16 -2.36 19.60
CA LYS A 471 -10.58 -2.25 19.18
C LYS A 471 -11.04 -0.81 19.12
N TYR A 472 -11.88 -0.52 18.13
CA TYR A 472 -12.41 0.81 17.86
C TYR A 472 -13.93 0.81 17.77
N PRO A 473 -14.67 0.44 18.86
CA PRO A 473 -16.11 0.34 18.79
C PRO A 473 -16.79 1.71 18.66
N HIS A 474 -17.80 1.78 17.78
CA HIS A 474 -18.74 2.91 17.64
C HIS A 474 -18.08 4.29 17.45
N GLN A 475 -16.91 4.34 16.79
CA GLN A 475 -16.25 5.60 16.47
C GLN A 475 -16.83 6.22 15.20
N LYS A 476 -17.10 7.52 15.23
CA LYS A 476 -17.22 8.30 13.99
C LYS A 476 -15.83 8.54 13.44
N ILE A 477 -15.58 8.12 12.20
CA ILE A 477 -14.32 8.30 11.51
C ILE A 477 -14.52 9.02 10.19
N TYR A 478 -13.50 9.77 9.75
CA TYR A 478 -13.57 10.64 8.58
C TYR A 478 -12.50 10.29 7.54
N PRO A 479 -12.57 9.10 6.89
CA PRO A 479 -11.57 8.67 5.92
C PRO A 479 -11.70 9.37 4.57
N TYR A 480 -12.82 10.01 4.25
CA TYR A 480 -13.09 10.53 2.92
C TYR A 480 -12.90 9.47 1.82
N SER A 481 -13.56 8.34 2.00
CA SER A 481 -13.56 7.20 1.08
C SER A 481 -14.86 6.40 1.25
N ASP A 482 -15.42 5.93 0.15
CA ASP A 482 -16.57 5.00 0.14
C ASP A 482 -16.14 3.53 0.15
N PHE A 483 -14.82 3.26 -0.02
CA PHE A 483 -14.24 1.92 -0.14
C PHE A 483 -14.78 1.11 -1.34
N VAL A 484 -15.37 1.77 -2.32
CA VAL A 484 -15.85 1.18 -3.58
C VAL A 484 -14.80 1.39 -4.68
N GLN A 485 -14.82 0.56 -5.70
CA GLN A 485 -14.02 0.77 -6.90
C GLN A 485 -14.78 1.62 -7.93
N HIS A 486 -14.11 2.64 -8.41
CA HIS A 486 -14.58 3.50 -9.49
C HIS A 486 -13.66 3.42 -10.71
N LYS A 487 -14.24 3.61 -11.89
CA LYS A 487 -13.52 3.56 -13.15
C LYS A 487 -12.95 4.93 -13.49
N LEU A 488 -11.63 5.06 -13.50
CA LEU A 488 -10.93 6.33 -13.71
C LEU A 488 -10.47 6.55 -15.15
N CYS A 489 -10.23 5.48 -15.92
CA CYS A 489 -9.84 5.54 -17.34
C CYS A 489 -8.60 6.40 -17.60
N MET A 490 -7.57 6.26 -16.79
CA MET A 490 -6.31 6.97 -16.94
C MET A 490 -5.40 6.29 -17.97
N LYS A 491 -4.43 7.03 -18.53
CA LYS A 491 -3.40 6.47 -19.41
C LYS A 491 -2.55 5.45 -18.68
N ASN A 492 -2.29 4.29 -19.29
CA ASN A 492 -1.54 3.19 -18.67
C ASN A 492 -2.04 2.83 -17.26
N ASP A 493 -3.35 2.74 -17.10
CA ASP A 493 -4.02 2.40 -15.86
C ASP A 493 -3.90 0.91 -15.51
N ILE A 494 -4.36 0.50 -14.34
CA ILE A 494 -4.35 -0.88 -13.82
C ILE A 494 -5.78 -1.42 -13.71
N HIS A 495 -5.93 -2.73 -13.54
CA HIS A 495 -7.17 -3.43 -13.13
C HIS A 495 -8.42 -3.05 -13.96
N GLY A 496 -8.29 -2.87 -15.26
CA GLY A 496 -9.40 -2.44 -16.11
C GLY A 496 -9.87 -1.02 -15.81
N SER A 497 -8.99 -0.18 -15.28
CA SER A 497 -9.24 1.19 -14.78
C SER A 497 -10.11 1.25 -13.52
N TRP A 498 -10.34 0.13 -12.85
CA TRP A 498 -11.08 0.08 -11.61
C TRP A 498 -10.15 0.23 -10.41
N CYS A 499 -10.28 1.32 -9.68
CA CYS A 499 -9.49 1.60 -8.48
C CYS A 499 -10.39 1.88 -7.29
N ARG A 500 -10.08 1.28 -6.14
CA ARG A 500 -10.75 1.61 -4.87
C ARG A 500 -10.47 3.06 -4.49
N THR A 501 -11.50 3.80 -4.10
CA THR A 501 -11.31 5.11 -3.46
C THR A 501 -10.50 4.93 -2.18
N THR A 502 -9.33 5.55 -2.12
CA THR A 502 -8.45 5.49 -0.95
C THR A 502 -8.78 6.58 0.07
N PRO A 503 -8.52 6.34 1.36
CA PRO A 503 -8.65 7.38 2.38
C PRO A 503 -7.80 8.61 2.07
N LEU A 504 -8.35 9.80 2.37
CA LEU A 504 -7.65 11.08 2.21
C LEU A 504 -7.08 11.60 3.54
N TRP A 505 -7.50 11.04 4.68
CA TRP A 505 -7.05 11.48 6.00
C TRP A 505 -5.52 11.45 6.16
N GLY A 506 -4.98 12.46 6.81
CA GLY A 506 -3.55 12.58 7.09
C GLY A 506 -2.66 12.83 5.88
N ARG A 507 -3.20 12.82 4.64
CA ARG A 507 -2.39 12.89 3.41
C ARG A 507 -1.60 14.19 3.26
N GLY A 508 -2.06 15.28 3.86
CA GLY A 508 -1.32 16.54 3.87
C GLY A 508 0.00 16.51 4.65
N LEU A 509 0.21 15.48 5.48
CA LEU A 509 1.46 15.24 6.21
C LEU A 509 2.41 14.26 5.51
N SER A 510 2.08 13.82 4.30
CA SER A 510 2.90 12.84 3.57
C SER A 510 4.34 13.31 3.38
N LEU A 511 4.57 14.58 2.98
CA LEU A 511 5.92 15.09 2.75
C LEU A 511 6.77 15.03 4.03
N ALA A 512 6.20 15.45 5.16
CA ALA A 512 6.90 15.46 6.45
C ALA A 512 7.27 14.06 6.94
N ASN A 513 6.44 13.05 6.66
CA ASN A 513 6.62 11.68 7.14
C ASN A 513 7.36 10.79 6.14
N THR A 514 7.03 10.86 4.86
CA THR A 514 7.56 9.95 3.84
C THR A 514 8.65 10.58 2.96
N GLY A 515 8.77 11.92 2.99
CA GLY A 515 9.63 12.67 2.08
C GLY A 515 9.08 12.72 0.63
N ALA A 516 7.76 12.49 0.43
CA ALA A 516 7.10 12.58 -0.87
C ALA A 516 5.62 12.96 -0.74
N GLU A 517 5.10 13.64 -1.77
CA GLU A 517 3.68 14.01 -1.88
C GLU A 517 2.96 13.25 -3.00
N ASP A 518 3.57 12.21 -3.53
CA ASP A 518 2.99 11.47 -4.65
C ASP A 518 1.60 10.93 -4.33
N ARG A 519 0.69 10.98 -5.31
CA ARG A 519 -0.72 10.59 -5.22
C ARG A 519 -1.06 9.57 -6.30
N LEU A 520 -2.24 8.96 -6.15
CA LEU A 520 -2.80 7.90 -6.99
C LEU A 520 -2.06 6.57 -6.81
N HIS A 521 -2.60 5.52 -7.44
CA HIS A 521 -2.19 4.12 -7.22
C HIS A 521 -0.77 3.77 -7.70
N ASP A 522 -0.14 4.64 -8.46
CA ASP A 522 1.21 4.41 -9.02
C ASP A 522 2.15 5.61 -8.85
N CYS A 523 1.79 6.56 -8.00
CA CYS A 523 2.57 7.78 -7.74
C CYS A 523 2.69 8.72 -8.95
N ARG A 524 1.73 8.68 -9.89
CA ARG A 524 1.78 9.51 -11.11
C ARG A 524 1.45 10.97 -10.87
N ALA A 525 0.67 11.31 -9.88
CA ALA A 525 0.35 12.69 -9.52
C ALA A 525 1.32 13.20 -8.46
N ARG A 526 1.95 14.35 -8.71
CA ARG A 526 2.98 14.95 -7.85
C ARG A 526 2.40 15.87 -6.76
N ASN A 527 1.12 16.20 -6.90
CA ASN A 527 0.35 17.06 -5.98
C ASN A 527 -1.16 16.82 -6.13
N GLU A 528 -1.96 17.51 -5.34
CA GLU A 528 -3.42 17.37 -5.32
C GLU A 528 -4.07 17.86 -6.62
N VAL A 529 -3.55 18.93 -7.25
CA VAL A 529 -4.08 19.45 -8.53
C VAL A 529 -3.92 18.40 -9.63
N GLU A 530 -2.74 17.81 -9.76
CA GLU A 530 -2.51 16.75 -10.74
C GLU A 530 -3.39 15.52 -10.46
N ALA A 531 -3.55 15.14 -9.19
CA ALA A 531 -4.45 14.04 -8.81
C ALA A 531 -5.90 14.32 -9.24
N ILE A 532 -6.41 15.52 -8.99
CA ILE A 532 -7.76 15.91 -9.40
C ILE A 532 -7.86 15.94 -10.93
N MET A 533 -6.86 16.48 -11.62
CA MET A 533 -6.91 16.60 -13.08
C MET A 533 -6.77 15.24 -13.79
N TRP A 534 -6.12 14.24 -13.18
CA TRP A 534 -6.15 12.86 -13.66
C TRP A 534 -7.56 12.27 -13.64
N HIS A 535 -8.43 12.66 -12.73
CA HIS A 535 -9.86 12.27 -12.74
C HIS A 535 -10.61 12.82 -13.96
N GLY A 536 -10.08 13.89 -14.58
CA GLY A 536 -10.63 14.51 -15.77
C GLY A 536 -9.93 14.13 -17.08
N TYR A 537 -9.02 13.14 -17.08
CA TYR A 537 -8.25 12.71 -18.24
C TYR A 537 -9.15 12.19 -19.38
N SER A 538 -10.19 11.44 -19.05
CA SER A 538 -11.16 10.89 -20.00
C SER A 538 -12.59 11.23 -19.57
N LYS A 539 -13.47 11.51 -20.54
CA LYS A 539 -14.91 11.66 -20.29
C LYS A 539 -15.58 10.38 -19.79
N ASN A 540 -14.93 9.23 -19.99
CA ASN A 540 -15.38 7.94 -19.49
C ASN A 540 -15.06 7.72 -18.01
N SER A 541 -14.26 8.61 -17.39
CA SER A 541 -14.00 8.59 -15.96
C SER A 541 -15.28 8.88 -15.17
N GLN A 542 -15.58 8.05 -14.20
CA GLN A 542 -16.73 8.27 -13.30
C GLN A 542 -16.58 9.54 -12.45
N ALA A 543 -15.34 10.03 -12.28
CA ALA A 543 -15.04 11.25 -11.56
C ALA A 543 -14.94 12.51 -12.45
N TYR A 544 -15.12 12.37 -13.78
CA TYR A 544 -14.98 13.47 -14.74
C TYR A 544 -15.82 14.70 -14.36
N PHE A 545 -17.06 14.49 -13.89
CA PHE A 545 -17.96 15.58 -13.55
C PHE A 545 -17.42 16.49 -12.44
N ALA A 546 -16.75 15.91 -11.45
CA ALA A 546 -16.14 16.66 -10.33
C ALA A 546 -14.88 17.39 -10.79
N ALA A 547 -14.01 16.72 -11.56
CA ALA A 547 -12.83 17.33 -12.15
C ALA A 547 -13.20 18.49 -13.09
N ALA A 548 -14.29 18.36 -13.87
CA ALA A 548 -14.78 19.42 -14.76
C ALA A 548 -15.29 20.65 -13.99
N LYS A 549 -15.83 20.50 -12.78
CA LYS A 549 -16.17 21.60 -11.91
C LYS A 549 -14.93 22.26 -11.32
N PHE A 550 -13.97 21.47 -10.83
CA PHE A 550 -12.68 21.97 -10.35
C PHE A 550 -11.94 22.76 -11.42
N TYR A 551 -11.90 22.28 -12.65
CA TYR A 551 -11.30 22.95 -13.78
C TYR A 551 -11.82 24.36 -14.02
N LYS A 552 -13.10 24.63 -13.70
CA LYS A 552 -13.76 25.92 -13.88
C LYS A 552 -13.56 26.89 -12.71
N LEU A 553 -13.00 26.44 -11.60
CA LEU A 553 -12.76 27.30 -10.44
C LEU A 553 -11.70 28.37 -10.74
N SER A 554 -11.79 29.48 -10.03
CA SER A 554 -10.69 30.45 -9.96
C SER A 554 -9.47 29.81 -9.28
N LYS A 555 -8.27 30.34 -9.55
CA LYS A 555 -7.06 29.87 -8.86
C LYS A 555 -7.24 29.89 -7.34
N LYS A 556 -7.78 30.97 -6.79
CA LYS A 556 -8.04 31.08 -5.35
C LYS A 556 -8.92 29.94 -4.83
N ASP A 557 -10.01 29.59 -5.52
CA ASP A 557 -10.88 28.51 -5.10
C ASP A 557 -10.20 27.14 -5.27
N ARG A 558 -9.36 26.94 -6.30
CA ARG A 558 -8.53 25.72 -6.42
C ARG A 558 -7.58 25.56 -5.24
N ASP A 559 -6.91 26.66 -4.85
CA ASP A 559 -6.00 26.68 -3.70
C ASP A 559 -6.74 26.37 -2.38
N CYS A 560 -7.99 26.87 -2.22
CA CYS A 560 -8.83 26.50 -1.07
C CYS A 560 -9.13 24.98 -1.02
N VAL A 561 -9.42 24.36 -2.17
CA VAL A 561 -9.64 22.89 -2.22
C VAL A 561 -8.36 22.14 -1.82
N VAL A 562 -7.19 22.56 -2.29
CA VAL A 562 -5.90 21.96 -1.91
C VAL A 562 -5.64 22.11 -0.41
N LYS A 563 -5.86 23.31 0.16
CA LYS A 563 -5.73 23.55 1.60
C LYS A 563 -6.64 22.60 2.42
N PHE A 564 -7.89 22.45 1.99
CA PHE A 564 -8.82 21.51 2.64
C PHE A 564 -8.30 20.06 2.60
N LEU A 565 -7.86 19.59 1.44
CA LEU A 565 -7.33 18.22 1.29
C LEU A 565 -6.07 17.98 2.13
N ARG A 566 -5.30 19.03 2.38
CA ARG A 566 -4.11 18.97 3.24
C ARG A 566 -4.44 19.08 4.72
N ALA A 567 -5.58 19.64 5.07
CA ALA A 567 -6.00 19.84 6.46
C ALA A 567 -6.61 18.59 7.11
N ILE A 568 -7.27 17.73 6.31
CA ILE A 568 -8.01 16.55 6.78
C ILE A 568 -7.15 15.30 6.97
#